data_d162e441fefb897bff56af4500049983
#
_entry.id   d162e441fefb897bff56af4500049983
#
_cell.length_a   1.000
_cell.length_b   1.000
_cell.length_c   1.000
_cell.angle_alpha   90.00
_cell.angle_beta   90.00
_cell.angle_gamma   90.00
#
_symmetry.space_group_name_H-M   'P 1'
#
loop_
_entity.id
_entity.type
_entity.pdbx_description
1 polymer ?
#
loop_
_entity_poly.entity_id
_entity_poly.type
_entity_poly.pdbx_seq_one_letter_code
_entity_poly.pdbx_strand_id
1 'polypeptide(L)'
;FCLFNSVAVGALHALEAHGLERVAVVDFDVHHGNGTQAIFEQDPRVLFASSHQWPLYPGTGARSEAGVGNIVNAPLPPDAGSIEFRAAWSELLLPAVDAFRPQLLLVSAG
;
A
#
# COMPACT_ATOMS: atom_id res chain seq x y z
N PHE A 1 10.79 -5.37 -7.56
CA PHE A 1 11.89 -6.17 -8.14
C PHE A 1 11.52 -7.63 -8.41
N CYS A 2 10.33 -8.08 -8.02
CA CYS A 2 9.88 -9.44 -8.32
C CYS A 2 9.25 -9.53 -9.70
N LEU A 3 9.48 -10.64 -10.39
CA LEU A 3 8.90 -10.88 -11.71
C LEU A 3 7.37 -11.05 -11.61
N PHE A 4 6.89 -11.67 -10.52
CA PHE A 4 5.47 -11.83 -10.25
C PHE A 4 5.12 -11.07 -8.98
N ASN A 5 3.94 -10.45 -8.95
CA ASN A 5 3.44 -9.73 -7.78
C ASN A 5 2.60 -10.68 -6.92
N SER A 6 3.28 -11.38 -6.02
CA SER A 6 2.64 -12.40 -5.17
C SER A 6 1.57 -11.83 -4.24
N VAL A 7 1.79 -10.62 -3.71
CA VAL A 7 0.82 -10.00 -2.81
C VAL A 7 -0.46 -9.61 -3.55
N ALA A 8 -0.33 -9.16 -4.79
CA ALA A 8 -1.49 -8.85 -5.63
C ALA A 8 -2.27 -10.12 -5.99
N VAL A 9 -1.56 -11.21 -6.31
CA VAL A 9 -2.19 -12.51 -6.55
C VAL A 9 -2.96 -12.96 -5.31
N GLY A 10 -2.35 -12.83 -4.13
CA GLY A 10 -3.01 -13.18 -2.86
C GLY A 10 -4.27 -12.36 -2.61
N ALA A 11 -4.22 -11.06 -2.87
CA ALA A 11 -5.38 -10.18 -2.71
C ALA A 11 -6.51 -10.55 -3.67
N LEU A 12 -6.20 -10.76 -4.95
CA LEU A 12 -7.19 -11.19 -5.94
C LEU A 12 -7.77 -12.55 -5.60
N HIS A 13 -6.95 -13.48 -5.14
CA HIS A 13 -7.40 -14.81 -4.73
C HIS A 13 -8.40 -14.71 -3.56
N ALA A 14 -8.12 -13.86 -2.58
CA ALA A 14 -9.02 -13.64 -1.46
C ALA A 14 -10.38 -13.09 -1.91
N LEU A 15 -10.37 -12.14 -2.84
CA LEU A 15 -11.60 -11.55 -3.37
C LEU A 15 -12.40 -12.55 -4.22
N GLU A 16 -11.74 -13.24 -5.15
CA GLU A 16 -12.42 -14.06 -6.16
C GLU A 16 -12.74 -15.49 -5.65
N ALA A 17 -11.80 -16.12 -4.94
CA ALA A 17 -11.98 -17.51 -4.50
C ALA A 17 -12.65 -17.63 -3.13
N HIS A 18 -12.48 -16.63 -2.27
CA HIS A 18 -13.03 -16.67 -0.90
C HIS A 18 -14.14 -15.66 -0.67
N GLY A 19 -14.56 -14.91 -1.69
CA GLY A 19 -15.71 -14.02 -1.62
C GLY A 19 -15.53 -12.83 -0.68
N LEU A 20 -14.29 -12.45 -0.36
CA LEU A 20 -14.04 -11.26 0.43
C LEU A 20 -14.39 -10.00 -0.36
N GLU A 21 -14.80 -8.97 0.34
CA GLU A 21 -15.21 -7.71 -0.27
C GLU A 21 -14.16 -6.61 -0.11
N ARG A 22 -13.33 -6.70 0.94
CA ARG A 22 -12.33 -5.68 1.25
C ARG A 22 -11.03 -6.32 1.71
N VAL A 23 -9.97 -6.08 0.98
CA VAL A 23 -8.61 -6.53 1.30
C VAL A 23 -7.70 -5.32 1.37
N ALA A 24 -6.92 -5.18 2.44
CA ALA A 24 -5.91 -4.15 2.54
C ALA A 24 -4.52 -4.76 2.35
N VAL A 25 -3.69 -4.05 1.60
CA VAL A 25 -2.26 -4.34 1.46
C VAL A 25 -1.51 -3.18 2.11
N VAL A 26 -0.72 -3.49 3.14
CA VAL A 26 0.19 -2.51 3.75
C VAL A 26 1.62 -2.85 3.33
N ASP A 27 2.37 -1.85 2.95
CA ASP A 27 3.71 -2.00 2.38
C ASP A 27 4.65 -1.02 3.06
N PHE A 28 5.65 -1.53 3.74
CA PHE A 28 6.69 -0.70 4.36
C PHE A 28 8.10 -1.02 3.84
N ASP A 29 8.19 -1.64 2.69
CA ASP A 29 9.45 -1.70 1.96
C ASP A 29 9.94 -0.28 1.67
N VAL A 30 11.25 -0.09 1.61
CA VAL A 30 11.84 1.22 1.34
C VAL A 30 11.50 1.75 -0.05
N HIS A 31 11.27 0.85 -1.01
CA HIS A 31 10.87 1.20 -2.36
C HIS A 31 9.35 1.17 -2.50
N HIS A 32 8.82 2.10 -3.27
CA HIS A 32 7.38 2.12 -3.54
C HIS A 32 6.93 0.89 -4.35
N GLY A 33 5.82 0.29 -3.93
CA GLY A 33 5.22 -0.85 -4.60
C GLY A 33 4.39 -0.45 -5.82
N ASN A 34 5.04 0.09 -6.84
CA ASN A 34 4.36 0.63 -8.02
C ASN A 34 3.51 -0.40 -8.76
N GLY A 35 3.96 -1.66 -8.79
CA GLY A 35 3.20 -2.74 -9.43
C GLY A 35 1.88 -3.03 -8.71
N THR A 36 1.91 -3.11 -7.39
CA THR A 36 0.69 -3.30 -6.59
C THR A 36 -0.27 -2.13 -6.77
N GLN A 37 0.25 -0.90 -6.72
CA GLN A 37 -0.56 0.29 -6.96
C GLN A 37 -1.21 0.25 -8.34
N ALA A 38 -0.44 -0.05 -9.39
CA ALA A 38 -0.97 -0.07 -10.76
C ALA A 38 -2.09 -1.11 -10.94
N ILE A 39 -1.97 -2.26 -10.28
CA ILE A 39 -2.99 -3.31 -10.38
C ILE A 39 -4.30 -2.87 -9.72
N PHE A 40 -4.23 -2.19 -8.59
CA PHE A 40 -5.40 -1.92 -7.75
C PHE A 40 -5.89 -0.48 -7.75
N GLU A 41 -5.23 0.44 -8.44
CA GLU A 41 -5.58 1.87 -8.36
C GLU A 41 -6.99 2.20 -8.84
N GLN A 42 -7.65 1.31 -9.56
CA GLN A 42 -9.03 1.47 -9.99
C GLN A 42 -9.97 0.43 -9.37
N ASP A 43 -9.50 -0.36 -8.42
CA ASP A 43 -10.31 -1.40 -7.77
C ASP A 43 -10.57 -1.04 -6.30
N PRO A 44 -11.76 -0.50 -5.98
CA PRO A 44 -12.07 -0.05 -4.62
C PRO A 44 -12.17 -1.17 -3.59
N ARG A 45 -12.12 -2.43 -4.01
CA ARG A 45 -12.12 -3.58 -3.08
C ARG A 45 -10.78 -3.75 -2.38
N VAL A 46 -9.72 -3.11 -2.87
CA VAL A 46 -8.37 -3.21 -2.31
C VAL A 46 -7.90 -1.83 -1.89
N LEU A 47 -7.47 -1.71 -0.64
CA LEU A 47 -6.73 -0.55 -0.15
C LEU A 47 -5.24 -0.86 -0.20
N PHE A 48 -4.45 0.02 -0.77
CA PHE A 48 -2.99 -0.05 -0.75
C PHE A 48 -2.44 1.12 0.05
N ALA A 49 -1.81 0.83 1.19
CA ALA A 49 -1.22 1.82 2.09
C ALA A 49 0.28 1.59 2.18
N SER A 50 1.07 2.54 1.73
CA SER A 50 2.51 2.40 1.57
C SER A 50 3.29 3.55 2.19
N SER A 51 4.35 3.23 2.93
CA SER A 51 5.42 4.17 3.26
C SER A 51 6.69 3.77 2.50
N HIS A 52 7.40 4.73 1.95
CA HIS A 52 8.59 4.47 1.14
C HIS A 52 9.45 5.72 1.10
N GLN A 53 10.73 5.56 0.75
CA GLN A 53 11.63 6.70 0.59
C GLN A 53 11.29 7.47 -0.69
N TRP A 54 11.37 8.80 -0.62
CA TRP A 54 11.17 9.68 -1.75
C TRP A 54 12.20 10.81 -1.73
N PRO A 55 12.88 11.11 -2.85
CA PRO A 55 12.84 10.34 -4.11
C PRO A 55 13.70 9.08 -4.05
N LEU A 56 13.22 8.03 -4.71
CA LEU A 56 13.97 6.77 -4.84
C LEU A 56 13.34 5.98 -6.00
N TYR A 57 14.08 5.01 -6.56
CA TYR A 57 13.51 4.09 -7.52
C TYR A 57 12.24 3.42 -6.94
N PRO A 58 11.15 3.26 -7.67
CA PRO A 58 10.99 3.52 -9.11
C PRO A 58 10.55 4.94 -9.49
N GLY A 59 10.52 5.89 -8.60
CA GLY A 59 10.13 7.27 -8.87
C GLY A 59 8.63 7.53 -8.81
N THR A 60 7.86 6.54 -8.38
CA THR A 60 6.42 6.63 -8.16
C THR A 60 6.10 6.69 -6.67
N GLY A 61 4.83 6.85 -6.31
CA GLY A 61 4.40 6.84 -4.92
C GLY A 61 4.24 8.23 -4.32
N ALA A 62 3.97 9.23 -5.14
CA ALA A 62 3.63 10.56 -4.64
C ALA A 62 2.30 10.50 -3.87
N ARG A 63 2.15 11.38 -2.89
CA ARG A 63 0.93 11.44 -2.08
C ARG A 63 -0.31 11.73 -2.92
N SER A 64 -0.16 12.42 -4.05
CA SER A 64 -1.23 12.71 -4.98
C SER A 64 -1.70 11.50 -5.79
N GLU A 65 -0.93 10.42 -5.82
CA GLU A 65 -1.31 9.18 -6.51
C GLU A 65 -2.27 8.40 -5.60
N ALA A 66 -3.55 8.69 -5.72
CA ALA A 66 -4.58 8.21 -4.80
C ALA A 66 -5.54 7.18 -5.42
N GLY A 67 -5.36 6.84 -6.71
CA GLY A 67 -6.27 5.93 -7.40
C GLY A 67 -7.71 6.43 -7.36
N VAL A 68 -8.65 5.54 -7.07
CA VAL A 68 -10.07 5.91 -6.85
C VAL A 68 -10.34 6.22 -5.38
N GLY A 69 -9.35 6.65 -4.63
CA GLY A 69 -9.42 6.91 -3.20
C GLY A 69 -8.93 5.74 -2.35
N ASN A 70 -8.42 4.70 -2.98
CA ASN A 70 -8.00 3.47 -2.34
C ASN A 70 -6.46 3.30 -2.26
N ILE A 71 -5.71 4.30 -2.73
CA ILE A 71 -4.26 4.31 -2.66
C ILE A 71 -3.83 5.42 -1.69
N VAL A 72 -3.07 5.06 -0.66
CA VAL A 72 -2.57 6.00 0.34
C VAL A 72 -1.05 5.87 0.40
N ASN A 73 -0.37 6.85 -0.16
CA ASN A 73 1.09 6.91 -0.22
C ASN A 73 1.63 7.90 0.80
N ALA A 74 2.61 7.46 1.59
CA ALA A 74 3.35 8.30 2.52
C ALA A 74 4.82 8.32 2.12
N PRO A 75 5.22 9.21 1.20
CA PRO A 75 6.63 9.36 0.85
C PRO A 75 7.40 9.99 2.01
N LEU A 76 8.54 9.40 2.34
CA LEU A 76 9.39 9.84 3.44
C LEU A 76 10.74 10.31 2.89
N PRO A 77 11.35 11.36 3.48
CA PRO A 77 12.66 11.83 3.03
C PRO A 77 13.76 10.79 3.27
N PRO A 78 14.88 10.86 2.54
CA PRO A 78 15.96 9.85 2.66
C PRO A 78 16.54 9.71 4.05
N ASP A 79 16.47 10.75 4.88
CA ASP A 79 17.00 10.75 6.24
C ASP A 79 15.93 10.47 7.31
N ALA A 80 14.74 10.05 6.89
CA ALA A 80 13.66 9.74 7.83
C ALA A 80 14.03 8.58 8.73
N GLY A 81 13.75 8.73 10.01
CA GLY A 81 13.98 7.72 11.02
C GLY A 81 12.66 7.22 11.61
N SER A 82 12.77 6.67 12.83
CA SER A 82 11.62 6.05 13.48
C SER A 82 10.49 7.04 13.81
N ILE A 83 10.82 8.29 14.08
CA ILE A 83 9.81 9.33 14.39
C ILE A 83 8.92 9.59 13.17
N GLU A 84 9.53 9.84 12.02
CA GLU A 84 8.82 10.13 10.78
C GLU A 84 8.03 8.91 10.29
N PHE A 85 8.64 7.74 10.38
CA PHE A 85 7.99 6.48 10.01
C PHE A 85 6.74 6.24 10.88
N ARG A 86 6.89 6.36 12.19
CA ARG A 86 5.77 6.14 13.11
C ARG A 86 4.66 7.17 12.93
N ALA A 87 5.02 8.43 12.67
CA ALA A 87 4.03 9.48 12.40
C ALA A 87 3.24 9.18 11.13
N ALA A 88 3.91 8.76 10.04
CA ALA A 88 3.24 8.40 8.80
C ALA A 88 2.23 7.27 9.02
N TRP A 89 2.61 6.25 9.78
CA TRP A 89 1.72 5.11 10.04
C TRP A 89 0.61 5.45 11.02
N SER A 90 0.91 6.12 12.12
CA SER A 90 -0.11 6.41 13.14
C SER A 90 -1.09 7.52 12.72
N GLU A 91 -0.65 8.47 11.91
CA GLU A 91 -1.46 9.65 11.56
C GLU A 91 -2.13 9.55 10.18
N LEU A 92 -1.58 8.76 9.26
CA LEU A 92 -2.10 8.67 7.90
C LEU A 92 -2.49 7.24 7.50
N LEU A 93 -1.55 6.30 7.57
CA LEU A 93 -1.74 4.98 6.95
C LEU A 93 -2.65 4.08 7.77
N LEU A 94 -2.41 3.93 9.08
CA LEU A 94 -3.26 3.10 9.92
C LEU A 94 -4.69 3.64 10.05
N PRO A 95 -4.92 4.95 10.18
CA PRO A 95 -6.28 5.47 10.12
C PRO A 95 -7.02 5.15 8.83
N ALA A 96 -6.32 5.16 7.69
CA ALA A 96 -6.92 4.78 6.41
C ALA A 96 -7.28 3.29 6.38
N VAL A 97 -6.41 2.43 6.89
CA VAL A 97 -6.68 0.99 7.02
C VAL A 97 -7.88 0.74 7.92
N ASP A 98 -7.93 1.41 9.07
CA ASP A 98 -9.03 1.27 10.02
C ASP A 98 -10.36 1.72 9.41
N ALA A 99 -10.37 2.86 8.73
CA ALA A 99 -11.56 3.37 8.06
C ALA A 99 -12.05 2.45 6.93
N PHE A 100 -11.13 1.78 6.25
CA PHE A 100 -11.45 0.83 5.18
C PHE A 100 -12.13 -0.45 5.69
N ARG A 101 -11.83 -0.83 6.94
CA ARG A 101 -12.36 -2.03 7.60
C ARG A 101 -12.12 -3.30 6.78
N PRO A 102 -10.84 -3.63 6.54
CA PRO A 102 -10.52 -4.80 5.72
C PRO A 102 -10.93 -6.10 6.40
N GLN A 103 -11.29 -7.09 5.60
CA GLN A 103 -11.54 -8.46 6.05
C GLN A 103 -10.26 -9.28 6.06
N LEU A 104 -9.26 -8.86 5.28
CA LEU A 104 -7.94 -9.46 5.23
C LEU A 104 -6.90 -8.37 5.11
N LEU A 105 -5.83 -8.51 5.86
CA LEU A 105 -4.67 -7.63 5.79
C LEU A 105 -3.46 -8.42 5.28
N LEU A 106 -2.90 -7.98 4.17
CA LEU A 106 -1.65 -8.52 3.63
C LEU A 106 -0.53 -7.53 3.87
N VAL A 107 0.64 -8.03 4.23
CA VAL A 107 1.80 -7.19 4.56
C VAL A 107 2.93 -7.48 3.59
N SER A 108 3.41 -6.43 2.93
CA SER A 108 4.60 -6.47 2.09
C SER A 108 5.73 -5.82 2.87
N ALA A 109 6.69 -6.62 3.31
CA ALA A 109 7.70 -6.18 4.26
C ALA A 109 9.11 -5.98 3.67
N GLY A 110 9.27 -6.25 2.38
CA GLY A 110 10.56 -6.11 1.70
C GLY A 110 11.43 -7.34 1.68
#